data_30a652ce2d2ea3967f47707d411c81cc
#
_entry.id   30a652ce2d2ea3967f47707d411c81cc
#
_cell.length_a   1.000
_cell.length_b   1.000
_cell.length_c   1.000
_cell.angle_alpha   90.00
_cell.angle_beta   90.00
_cell.angle_gamma   90.00
#
_symmetry.space_group_name_H-M   'P 1'
#
loop_
_entity.id
_entity.type
_entity.pdbx_description
1 polymer ?
#
loop_
_entity_poly.entity_id
_entity_poly.type
_entity_poly.pdbx_seq_one_letter_code
_entity_poly.pdbx_strand_id
1 'polypeptide(L)'
;MAAKSLKSEQRKYVFLFLTPALLTTVAFTTIPALTTLSYAFFHWTGFQRKGFAGLDNFHRLFSFPFRDQFLTALRHNVLVFIGIFVVQTALGILLAYGLYHLKRGQRFFRTVTFLPVIFSLVVVGYMWQSFLDPYFGPVNHLLNNLGLDFLAKPWLGSSTTALPTMVFINLWRWVGFPAIIFLSGLNAISTEYLEAARIDGASEGQIFRKIMFPLLGPSMTIISILTFIGAFEWFDIPFVLGGVSGNPAGATDTLALMFYRLAFGTADSGANEIGVGSALGVIIFAIVGIGAAIGSNILRRREVEQ
;
A
#
# COMPACT_ATOMS: atom_id res chain seq x y z
N MET A 1 -7.14 50.68 6.29
CA MET A 1 -8.37 49.99 6.77
C MET A 1 -8.89 48.94 5.81
N ALA A 2 -8.88 49.11 4.49
CA ALA A 2 -9.40 48.15 3.52
C ALA A 2 -8.73 46.75 3.51
N ALA A 3 -7.42 46.68 3.63
CA ALA A 3 -6.68 45.37 3.63
C ALA A 3 -6.98 44.48 4.85
N LYS A 4 -7.37 45.07 5.98
CA LYS A 4 -7.76 44.30 7.18
C LYS A 4 -9.16 43.73 7.09
N SER A 5 -10.05 44.44 6.37
CA SER A 5 -11.42 43.99 6.03
C SER A 5 -11.43 42.80 5.05
N LEU A 6 -10.63 42.87 3.99
CA LEU A 6 -10.48 41.80 3.00
C LEU A 6 -9.95 40.50 3.64
N LYS A 7 -8.98 40.59 4.57
CA LYS A 7 -8.50 39.38 5.29
C LYS A 7 -9.56 38.78 6.22
N SER A 8 -10.46 39.61 6.78
CA SER A 8 -11.57 39.10 7.62
C SER A 8 -12.65 38.43 6.82
N GLU A 9 -13.02 38.96 5.65
CA GLU A 9 -13.99 38.33 4.75
C GLU A 9 -13.44 37.03 4.15
N GLN A 10 -12.20 37.04 3.66
CA GLN A 10 -11.55 35.83 3.18
C GLN A 10 -11.55 34.70 4.22
N ARG A 11 -11.28 35.01 5.49
CA ARG A 11 -11.36 34.04 6.58
C ARG A 11 -12.75 33.42 6.75
N LYS A 12 -13.82 34.21 6.65
CA LYS A 12 -15.19 33.70 6.72
C LYS A 12 -15.48 32.69 5.61
N TYR A 13 -15.10 33.01 4.37
CA TYR A 13 -15.26 32.08 3.25
C TYR A 13 -14.41 30.81 3.39
N VAL A 14 -13.16 30.93 3.85
CA VAL A 14 -12.30 29.79 4.14
C VAL A 14 -12.95 28.86 5.17
N PHE A 15 -13.46 29.41 6.30
CA PHE A 15 -14.17 28.60 7.29
C PHE A 15 -15.44 28.00 6.71
N LEU A 16 -16.25 28.75 5.97
CA LEU A 16 -17.50 28.25 5.39
C LEU A 16 -17.27 27.05 4.45
N PHE A 17 -16.24 27.11 3.60
CA PHE A 17 -15.93 26.05 2.64
C PHE A 17 -15.17 24.86 3.28
N LEU A 18 -14.35 25.09 4.28
CA LEU A 18 -13.61 24.00 4.96
C LEU A 18 -14.46 23.30 6.03
N THR A 19 -15.42 23.98 6.65
CA THR A 19 -16.20 23.42 7.77
C THR A 19 -16.92 22.11 7.40
N PRO A 20 -17.63 21.97 6.27
CA PRO A 20 -18.29 20.70 5.93
C PRO A 20 -17.29 19.54 5.81
N ALA A 21 -16.15 19.76 5.13
CA ALA A 21 -15.11 18.75 4.98
C ALA A 21 -14.45 18.41 6.31
N LEU A 22 -14.17 19.39 7.16
CA LEU A 22 -13.61 19.16 8.50
C LEU A 22 -14.59 18.41 9.41
N LEU A 23 -15.86 18.81 9.40
CA LEU A 23 -16.89 18.14 10.21
C LEU A 23 -17.04 16.66 9.81
N THR A 24 -17.11 16.37 8.51
CA THR A 24 -17.20 14.97 8.05
C THR A 24 -15.94 14.17 8.40
N THR A 25 -14.76 14.74 8.22
CA THR A 25 -13.49 14.09 8.60
C THR A 25 -13.40 13.84 10.11
N VAL A 26 -13.76 14.82 10.93
CA VAL A 26 -13.75 14.66 12.38
C VAL A 26 -14.79 13.64 12.82
N ALA A 27 -16.03 13.72 12.33
CA ALA A 27 -17.11 12.86 12.76
C ALA A 27 -16.92 11.40 12.32
N PHE A 28 -16.47 11.16 11.10
CA PHE A 28 -16.44 9.81 10.50
C PHE A 28 -15.05 9.18 10.43
N THR A 29 -14.00 9.94 10.66
CA THR A 29 -12.62 9.42 10.65
C THR A 29 -11.93 9.62 11.98
N THR A 30 -11.83 10.87 12.47
CA THR A 30 -11.02 11.18 13.66
C THR A 30 -11.64 10.61 14.94
N ILE A 31 -12.93 10.84 15.19
CA ILE A 31 -13.60 10.34 16.39
C ILE A 31 -13.60 8.80 16.45
N PRO A 32 -14.01 8.05 15.41
CA PRO A 32 -13.93 6.59 15.41
C PRO A 32 -12.49 6.07 15.61
N ALA A 33 -11.50 6.69 14.97
CA ALA A 33 -10.10 6.30 15.14
C ALA A 33 -9.64 6.47 16.58
N LEU A 34 -9.87 7.64 17.20
CA LEU A 34 -9.52 7.88 18.61
C LEU A 34 -10.27 6.96 19.56
N THR A 35 -11.53 6.66 19.26
CA THR A 35 -12.34 5.73 20.05
C THR A 35 -11.76 4.32 19.98
N THR A 36 -11.40 3.85 18.78
CA THR A 36 -10.77 2.54 18.59
C THR A 36 -9.42 2.46 19.32
N LEU A 37 -8.59 3.50 19.22
CA LEU A 37 -7.32 3.57 19.97
C LEU A 37 -7.56 3.49 21.49
N SER A 38 -8.61 4.12 22.00
CA SER A 38 -8.96 4.05 23.42
C SER A 38 -9.34 2.63 23.87
N TYR A 39 -9.91 1.83 22.99
CA TYR A 39 -10.34 0.46 23.31
C TYR A 39 -9.18 -0.46 23.73
N ALA A 40 -7.96 -0.16 23.28
CA ALA A 40 -6.74 -0.87 23.67
C ALA A 40 -6.51 -0.87 25.20
N PHE A 41 -7.04 0.11 25.92
CA PHE A 41 -6.84 0.30 27.37
C PHE A 41 -7.96 -0.27 28.23
N PHE A 42 -8.91 -1.02 27.66
CA PHE A 42 -10.02 -1.63 28.37
C PHE A 42 -10.08 -3.12 28.13
N HIS A 43 -10.58 -3.86 29.16
CA HIS A 43 -10.95 -5.26 28.99
C HIS A 43 -12.27 -5.39 28.25
N TRP A 44 -12.38 -6.42 27.41
CA TRP A 44 -13.56 -6.71 26.61
C TRP A 44 -14.00 -8.17 26.83
N THR A 45 -15.29 -8.41 26.82
CA THR A 45 -15.91 -9.74 26.78
C THR A 45 -16.96 -9.71 25.67
N GLY A 46 -16.65 -10.35 24.54
CA GLY A 46 -17.39 -10.10 23.32
C GLY A 46 -17.35 -8.60 22.96
N PHE A 47 -18.50 -8.01 22.69
CA PHE A 47 -18.61 -6.57 22.38
C PHE A 47 -18.87 -5.68 23.61
N GLN A 48 -18.81 -6.23 24.83
CA GLN A 48 -19.04 -5.47 26.05
C GLN A 48 -17.73 -4.99 26.66
N ARG A 49 -17.59 -3.66 26.79
CA ARG A 49 -16.50 -3.04 27.54
C ARG A 49 -16.65 -3.31 29.02
N LYS A 50 -15.59 -3.79 29.67
CA LYS A 50 -15.47 -4.04 31.10
C LYS A 50 -14.61 -2.96 31.78
N GLY A 51 -13.81 -3.33 32.76
CA GLY A 51 -12.93 -2.43 33.48
C GLY A 51 -11.75 -1.90 32.66
N PHE A 52 -11.05 -0.95 33.25
CA PHE A 52 -9.80 -0.42 32.69
C PHE A 52 -8.67 -1.47 32.77
N ALA A 53 -8.02 -1.74 31.66
CA ALA A 53 -6.98 -2.76 31.50
C ALA A 53 -5.55 -2.18 31.57
N GLY A 54 -5.40 -0.85 31.52
CA GLY A 54 -4.07 -0.24 31.38
C GLY A 54 -3.33 -0.77 30.16
N LEU A 55 -2.16 -1.36 30.36
CA LEU A 55 -1.33 -1.94 29.30
C LEU A 55 -1.46 -3.46 29.13
N ASP A 56 -2.42 -4.11 29.80
CA ASP A 56 -2.56 -5.57 29.79
C ASP A 56 -2.79 -6.13 28.37
N ASN A 57 -3.59 -5.47 27.56
CA ASN A 57 -3.81 -5.89 26.16
C ASN A 57 -2.52 -5.86 25.31
N PHE A 58 -1.63 -4.93 25.59
CA PHE A 58 -0.32 -4.88 24.94
C PHE A 58 0.58 -6.02 25.45
N HIS A 59 0.57 -6.32 26.74
CA HIS A 59 1.29 -7.48 27.29
C HIS A 59 0.78 -8.80 26.70
N ARG A 60 -0.55 -8.95 26.58
CA ARG A 60 -1.16 -10.12 25.94
C ARG A 60 -0.75 -10.24 24.47
N LEU A 61 -0.73 -9.14 23.72
CA LEU A 61 -0.33 -9.14 22.33
C LEU A 61 1.12 -9.64 22.14
N PHE A 62 2.02 -9.29 23.06
CA PHE A 62 3.42 -9.74 23.04
C PHE A 62 3.68 -11.04 23.83
N SER A 63 2.62 -11.72 24.24
CA SER A 63 2.66 -13.03 24.89
C SER A 63 2.11 -14.11 23.96
N PHE A 64 2.44 -15.38 24.25
CA PHE A 64 1.85 -16.51 23.54
C PHE A 64 0.33 -16.57 23.75
N PRO A 65 -0.48 -16.86 22.71
CA PRO A 65 -0.12 -17.23 21.32
C PRO A 65 -0.01 -16.03 20.34
N PHE A 66 -0.40 -14.82 20.74
CA PHE A 66 -0.51 -13.67 19.85
C PHE A 66 0.86 -13.16 19.34
N ARG A 67 1.89 -13.28 20.16
CA ARG A 67 3.25 -12.86 19.79
C ARG A 67 3.74 -13.51 18.49
N ASP A 68 3.56 -14.82 18.35
CA ASP A 68 4.08 -15.54 17.20
C ASP A 68 3.28 -15.19 15.93
N GLN A 69 1.98 -14.98 16.06
CA GLN A 69 1.13 -14.47 14.98
C GLN A 69 1.54 -13.05 14.58
N PHE A 70 1.78 -12.18 15.56
CA PHE A 70 2.23 -10.80 15.31
C PHE A 70 3.58 -10.77 14.56
N LEU A 71 4.57 -11.54 15.02
CA LEU A 71 5.88 -11.59 14.39
C LEU A 71 5.80 -12.14 12.96
N THR A 72 4.98 -13.16 12.73
CA THR A 72 4.73 -13.71 11.39
C THR A 72 4.09 -12.66 10.47
N ALA A 73 3.02 -12.03 10.92
CA ALA A 73 2.34 -10.99 10.16
C ALA A 73 3.26 -9.78 9.89
N LEU A 74 4.01 -9.33 10.88
CA LEU A 74 4.99 -8.24 10.73
C LEU A 74 6.05 -8.59 9.68
N ARG A 75 6.62 -9.80 9.75
CA ARG A 75 7.58 -10.29 8.75
C ARG A 75 6.98 -10.28 7.34
N HIS A 76 5.74 -10.74 7.18
CA HIS A 76 5.06 -10.72 5.89
C HIS A 76 4.89 -9.28 5.38
N ASN A 77 4.43 -8.34 6.21
CA ASN A 77 4.31 -6.93 5.78
C ASN A 77 5.66 -6.33 5.36
N VAL A 78 6.76 -6.65 6.06
CA VAL A 78 8.11 -6.20 5.68
C VAL A 78 8.53 -6.79 4.33
N LEU A 79 8.32 -8.10 4.12
CA LEU A 79 8.64 -8.77 2.85
C LEU A 79 7.79 -8.22 1.70
N VAL A 80 6.50 -8.00 1.94
CA VAL A 80 5.56 -7.37 1.00
C VAL A 80 6.01 -5.96 0.65
N PHE A 81 6.36 -5.15 1.65
CA PHE A 81 6.87 -3.79 1.42
C PHE A 81 8.10 -3.82 0.52
N ILE A 82 9.11 -4.62 0.85
CA ILE A 82 10.35 -4.72 0.06
C ILE A 82 10.06 -5.18 -1.36
N GLY A 83 9.27 -6.25 -1.50
CA GLY A 83 8.91 -6.81 -2.80
C GLY A 83 8.15 -5.82 -3.68
N ILE A 84 7.11 -5.20 -3.13
CA ILE A 84 6.33 -4.19 -3.85
C ILE A 84 7.19 -2.97 -4.15
N PHE A 85 7.90 -2.42 -3.17
CA PHE A 85 8.67 -1.19 -3.34
C PHE A 85 9.73 -1.33 -4.44
N VAL A 86 10.52 -2.39 -4.39
CA VAL A 86 11.61 -2.59 -5.37
C VAL A 86 11.05 -2.82 -6.77
N VAL A 87 10.14 -3.78 -6.92
CA VAL A 87 9.65 -4.17 -8.25
C VAL A 87 8.71 -3.11 -8.83
N GLN A 88 7.79 -2.58 -8.04
CA GLN A 88 6.82 -1.58 -8.49
C GLN A 88 7.48 -0.26 -8.86
N THR A 89 8.48 0.17 -8.10
CA THR A 89 9.24 1.39 -8.40
C THR A 89 10.04 1.22 -9.67
N ALA A 90 10.76 0.11 -9.83
CA ALA A 90 11.54 -0.17 -11.04
C ALA A 90 10.64 -0.23 -12.29
N LEU A 91 9.55 -1.00 -12.23
CA LEU A 91 8.58 -1.09 -13.33
C LEU A 91 7.87 0.24 -13.59
N GLY A 92 7.51 0.98 -12.54
CA GLY A 92 6.88 2.29 -12.65
C GLY A 92 7.76 3.31 -13.38
N ILE A 93 9.05 3.36 -13.04
CA ILE A 93 10.02 4.23 -13.72
C ILE A 93 10.24 3.78 -15.18
N LEU A 94 10.36 2.47 -15.42
CA LEU A 94 10.53 1.92 -16.76
C LEU A 94 9.34 2.27 -17.67
N LEU A 95 8.13 2.07 -17.17
CA LEU A 95 6.89 2.42 -17.88
C LEU A 95 6.78 3.93 -18.10
N ALA A 96 7.08 4.74 -17.08
CA ALA A 96 7.08 6.20 -17.20
C ALA A 96 8.07 6.69 -18.26
N TYR A 97 9.29 6.17 -18.24
CA TYR A 97 10.33 6.50 -19.23
C TYR A 97 9.93 6.08 -20.63
N GLY A 98 9.37 4.88 -20.80
CA GLY A 98 8.81 4.44 -22.07
C GLY A 98 7.70 5.35 -22.59
N LEU A 99 6.74 5.69 -21.72
CA LEU A 99 5.64 6.60 -22.03
C LEU A 99 6.12 8.02 -22.36
N TYR A 100 7.16 8.51 -21.67
CA TYR A 100 7.76 9.82 -21.92
C TYR A 100 8.28 9.97 -23.34
N HIS A 101 8.94 8.93 -23.89
CA HIS A 101 9.50 8.94 -25.24
C HIS A 101 8.48 8.62 -26.35
N LEU A 102 7.27 8.22 -26.00
CA LEU A 102 6.25 7.85 -26.96
C LEU A 102 5.64 9.08 -27.63
N LYS A 103 5.97 9.30 -28.90
CA LYS A 103 5.45 10.44 -29.71
C LYS A 103 3.97 10.27 -30.12
N ARG A 104 3.52 9.02 -30.33
CA ARG A 104 2.15 8.70 -30.74
C ARG A 104 1.56 7.61 -29.86
N GLY A 105 0.27 7.72 -29.53
CA GLY A 105 -0.41 6.71 -28.73
C GLY A 105 -0.18 6.80 -27.21
N GLN A 106 0.56 7.79 -26.70
CA GLN A 106 0.86 7.94 -25.26
C GLN A 106 -0.41 7.89 -24.40
N ARG A 107 -1.50 8.54 -24.85
CA ARG A 107 -2.77 8.52 -24.12
C ARG A 107 -3.35 7.12 -24.00
N PHE A 108 -3.33 6.35 -25.08
CA PHE A 108 -3.83 4.98 -25.09
C PHE A 108 -3.02 4.08 -24.13
N PHE A 109 -1.69 4.07 -24.25
CA PHE A 109 -0.85 3.26 -23.36
C PHE A 109 -0.94 3.69 -21.90
N ARG A 110 -1.05 4.99 -21.62
CA ARG A 110 -1.31 5.51 -20.28
C ARG A 110 -2.62 4.97 -19.70
N THR A 111 -3.70 4.97 -20.50
CA THR A 111 -4.99 4.42 -20.09
C THR A 111 -4.91 2.92 -19.84
N VAL A 112 -4.30 2.16 -20.74
CA VAL A 112 -4.15 0.71 -20.59
C VAL A 112 -3.32 0.35 -19.36
N THR A 113 -2.23 1.05 -19.10
CA THR A 113 -1.37 0.83 -17.92
C THR A 113 -2.11 1.12 -16.62
N PHE A 114 -3.01 2.11 -16.61
CA PHE A 114 -3.78 2.49 -15.43
C PHE A 114 -5.07 1.67 -15.25
N LEU A 115 -5.56 1.02 -16.30
CA LEU A 115 -6.83 0.31 -16.30
C LEU A 115 -6.98 -0.71 -15.14
N PRO A 116 -5.97 -1.54 -14.79
CA PRO A 116 -6.09 -2.49 -13.69
C PRO A 116 -6.38 -1.86 -12.33
N VAL A 117 -5.95 -0.61 -12.11
CA VAL A 117 -6.16 0.13 -10.85
C VAL A 117 -7.64 0.37 -10.57
N ILE A 118 -8.44 0.53 -11.64
CA ILE A 118 -9.87 0.90 -11.56
C ILE A 118 -10.75 -0.30 -11.21
N PHE A 119 -10.29 -1.53 -11.49
CA PHE A 119 -11.09 -2.72 -11.21
C PHE A 119 -11.33 -2.92 -9.71
N SER A 120 -12.56 -3.32 -9.38
CA SER A 120 -12.88 -3.74 -8.02
C SER A 120 -11.95 -4.86 -7.58
N LEU A 121 -11.44 -4.75 -6.36
CA LEU A 121 -10.53 -5.74 -5.79
C LEU A 121 -11.12 -7.14 -5.74
N VAL A 122 -12.42 -7.25 -5.41
CA VAL A 122 -13.13 -8.52 -5.36
C VAL A 122 -13.14 -9.18 -6.73
N VAL A 123 -13.40 -8.40 -7.79
CA VAL A 123 -13.36 -8.89 -9.18
C VAL A 123 -11.95 -9.34 -9.54
N VAL A 124 -10.93 -8.56 -9.21
CA VAL A 124 -9.53 -8.93 -9.42
C VAL A 124 -9.18 -10.23 -8.68
N GLY A 125 -9.61 -10.35 -7.42
CA GLY A 125 -9.37 -11.55 -6.62
C GLY A 125 -9.97 -12.81 -7.28
N TYR A 126 -11.25 -12.78 -7.59
CA TYR A 126 -11.91 -13.92 -8.26
C TYR A 126 -11.33 -14.25 -9.64
N MET A 127 -11.00 -13.21 -10.43
CA MET A 127 -10.35 -13.40 -11.73
C MET A 127 -9.02 -14.14 -11.58
N TRP A 128 -8.14 -13.66 -10.68
CA TRP A 128 -6.85 -14.30 -10.46
C TRP A 128 -6.96 -15.67 -9.81
N GLN A 129 -7.92 -15.88 -8.90
CA GLN A 129 -8.20 -17.19 -8.32
C GLN A 129 -8.57 -18.20 -9.42
N SER A 130 -9.43 -17.80 -10.37
CA SER A 130 -9.79 -18.65 -11.52
C SER A 130 -8.62 -18.87 -12.48
N PHE A 131 -7.79 -17.85 -12.72
CA PHE A 131 -6.63 -17.98 -13.62
C PHE A 131 -5.53 -18.88 -13.05
N LEU A 132 -5.36 -18.86 -11.73
CA LEU A 132 -4.33 -19.59 -10.99
C LEU A 132 -4.85 -20.90 -10.40
N ASP A 133 -6.08 -21.30 -10.72
CA ASP A 133 -6.60 -22.62 -10.31
C ASP A 133 -5.66 -23.72 -10.79
N PRO A 134 -5.22 -24.65 -9.90
CA PRO A 134 -4.23 -25.66 -10.26
C PRO A 134 -4.70 -26.67 -11.29
N TYR A 135 -6.01 -26.90 -11.40
CA TYR A 135 -6.60 -27.95 -12.26
C TYR A 135 -7.23 -27.36 -13.53
N PHE A 136 -7.93 -26.25 -13.43
CA PHE A 136 -8.72 -25.67 -14.53
C PHE A 136 -8.20 -24.31 -14.99
N GLY A 137 -7.22 -23.75 -14.28
CA GLY A 137 -6.71 -22.41 -14.56
C GLY A 137 -5.86 -22.33 -15.82
N PRO A 138 -6.08 -21.32 -16.69
CA PRO A 138 -5.35 -21.17 -17.94
C PRO A 138 -3.84 -21.01 -17.74
N VAL A 139 -3.37 -20.54 -16.60
CA VAL A 139 -1.93 -20.33 -16.34
C VAL A 139 -1.19 -21.66 -16.30
N ASN A 140 -1.64 -22.65 -15.52
CA ASN A 140 -1.02 -23.96 -15.45
C ASN A 140 -1.21 -24.73 -16.77
N HIS A 141 -2.37 -24.63 -17.43
CA HIS A 141 -2.56 -25.22 -18.75
C HIS A 141 -1.58 -24.69 -19.80
N LEU A 142 -1.33 -23.36 -19.80
CA LEU A 142 -0.35 -22.76 -20.71
C LEU A 142 1.07 -23.25 -20.40
N LEU A 143 1.46 -23.30 -19.13
CA LEU A 143 2.77 -23.81 -18.71
C LEU A 143 2.97 -25.27 -19.15
N ASN A 144 2.00 -26.14 -18.95
CA ASN A 144 2.06 -27.53 -19.34
C ASN A 144 2.16 -27.67 -20.86
N ASN A 145 1.37 -26.91 -21.62
CA ASN A 145 1.41 -26.95 -23.10
C ASN A 145 2.76 -26.43 -23.66
N LEU A 146 3.48 -25.61 -22.93
CA LEU A 146 4.82 -25.13 -23.29
C LEU A 146 5.95 -26.05 -22.80
N GLY A 147 5.64 -27.20 -22.18
CA GLY A 147 6.63 -28.10 -21.58
C GLY A 147 7.31 -27.55 -20.32
N LEU A 148 6.67 -26.60 -19.65
CA LEU A 148 7.15 -25.96 -18.42
C LEU A 148 6.40 -26.48 -17.18
N ASP A 149 6.08 -27.79 -17.15
CA ASP A 149 5.30 -28.43 -16.08
C ASP A 149 5.90 -28.21 -14.69
N PHE A 150 7.23 -28.09 -14.59
CA PHE A 150 7.94 -27.84 -13.34
C PHE A 150 7.61 -26.48 -12.72
N LEU A 151 7.07 -25.54 -13.48
CA LEU A 151 6.58 -24.25 -13.01
C LEU A 151 5.10 -24.29 -12.62
N ALA A 152 4.33 -25.27 -13.09
CA ALA A 152 2.92 -25.41 -12.76
C ALA A 152 2.78 -25.80 -11.27
N LYS A 153 2.11 -24.95 -10.48
CA LYS A 153 2.02 -25.07 -9.02
C LYS A 153 0.63 -24.70 -8.52
N PRO A 154 0.25 -25.14 -7.33
CA PRO A 154 -0.91 -24.59 -6.63
C PRO A 154 -0.57 -23.20 -6.07
N TRP A 155 -0.56 -22.19 -6.93
CA TRP A 155 -0.05 -20.84 -6.70
C TRP A 155 -0.55 -20.21 -5.39
N LEU A 156 -1.86 -20.30 -5.12
CA LEU A 156 -2.50 -19.80 -3.92
C LEU A 156 -2.68 -20.87 -2.84
N GLY A 157 -2.51 -22.14 -3.18
CA GLY A 157 -2.70 -23.29 -2.27
C GLY A 157 -1.44 -23.73 -1.53
N SER A 158 -0.26 -23.22 -1.89
CA SER A 158 1.01 -23.55 -1.22
C SER A 158 1.49 -22.41 -0.35
N SER A 159 1.93 -22.72 0.86
CA SER A 159 2.48 -21.73 1.82
C SER A 159 3.72 -21.01 1.30
N THR A 160 4.46 -21.60 0.37
CA THR A 160 5.67 -20.99 -0.21
C THR A 160 5.38 -20.05 -1.37
N THR A 161 4.28 -20.27 -2.10
CA THR A 161 3.94 -19.51 -3.31
C THR A 161 2.83 -18.49 -3.10
N ALA A 162 1.95 -18.68 -2.10
CA ALA A 162 0.76 -17.86 -1.93
C ALA A 162 1.08 -16.36 -1.72
N LEU A 163 1.96 -16.02 -0.78
CA LEU A 163 2.32 -14.63 -0.52
C LEU A 163 3.02 -13.95 -1.71
N PRO A 164 4.05 -14.55 -2.35
CA PRO A 164 4.64 -14.01 -3.58
C PRO A 164 3.63 -13.84 -4.72
N THR A 165 2.70 -14.75 -4.86
CA THR A 165 1.64 -14.66 -5.88
C THR A 165 0.70 -13.49 -5.61
N MET A 166 0.30 -13.28 -4.36
CA MET A 166 -0.51 -12.12 -3.97
C MET A 166 0.24 -10.79 -4.19
N VAL A 167 1.56 -10.76 -3.93
CA VAL A 167 2.42 -9.60 -4.26
C VAL A 167 2.43 -9.35 -5.75
N PHE A 168 2.56 -10.39 -6.58
CA PHE A 168 2.49 -10.27 -8.04
C PHE A 168 1.14 -9.71 -8.52
N ILE A 169 0.03 -10.18 -7.98
CA ILE A 169 -1.32 -9.68 -8.29
C ILE A 169 -1.43 -8.19 -7.92
N ASN A 170 -0.91 -7.82 -6.76
CA ASN A 170 -0.86 -6.42 -6.33
C ASN A 170 -0.02 -5.55 -7.28
N LEU A 171 1.16 -6.03 -7.67
CA LEU A 171 2.04 -5.35 -8.62
C LEU A 171 1.34 -5.12 -9.96
N TRP A 172 0.74 -6.17 -10.53
CA TRP A 172 -0.03 -6.07 -11.77
C TRP A 172 -1.15 -5.03 -11.68
N ARG A 173 -1.86 -5.01 -10.56
CA ARG A 173 -2.97 -4.06 -10.35
C ARG A 173 -2.48 -2.62 -10.18
N TRP A 174 -1.43 -2.41 -9.41
CA TRP A 174 -1.04 -1.07 -8.94
C TRP A 174 0.13 -0.42 -9.69
N VAL A 175 0.86 -1.11 -10.56
CA VAL A 175 2.05 -0.58 -11.24
C VAL A 175 1.75 0.68 -12.09
N GLY A 176 0.53 0.82 -12.58
CA GLY A 176 0.10 1.99 -13.36
C GLY A 176 0.09 3.29 -12.54
N PHE A 177 -0.15 3.22 -11.25
CA PHE A 177 -0.21 4.40 -10.39
C PHE A 177 1.16 5.09 -10.25
N PRO A 178 2.25 4.42 -9.80
CA PRO A 178 3.58 5.02 -9.80
C PRO A 178 4.08 5.40 -11.19
N ALA A 179 3.73 4.64 -12.23
CA ALA A 179 4.10 5.00 -13.60
C ALA A 179 3.58 6.40 -14.00
N ILE A 180 2.34 6.73 -13.62
CA ILE A 180 1.79 8.08 -13.90
C ILE A 180 2.47 9.15 -13.05
N ILE A 181 2.76 8.89 -11.78
CA ILE A 181 3.45 9.85 -10.91
C ILE A 181 4.86 10.12 -11.43
N PHE A 182 5.62 9.08 -11.80
CA PHE A 182 6.94 9.25 -12.40
C PHE A 182 6.88 9.94 -13.77
N LEU A 183 5.89 9.63 -14.60
CA LEU A 183 5.69 10.34 -15.87
C LEU A 183 5.41 11.82 -15.65
N SER A 184 4.62 12.17 -14.63
CA SER A 184 4.39 13.57 -14.29
C SER A 184 5.66 14.25 -13.81
N GLY A 185 6.50 13.57 -13.02
CA GLY A 185 7.81 14.04 -12.61
C GLY A 185 8.75 14.25 -13.79
N LEU A 186 8.80 13.31 -14.75
CA LEU A 186 9.61 13.46 -15.96
C LEU A 186 9.16 14.64 -16.84
N ASN A 187 7.86 14.87 -16.94
CA ASN A 187 7.29 15.99 -17.69
C ASN A 187 7.52 17.37 -17.01
N ALA A 188 7.83 17.40 -15.74
CA ALA A 188 8.14 18.62 -15.00
C ALA A 188 9.61 19.06 -15.17
N ILE A 189 10.48 18.19 -15.67
CA ILE A 189 11.89 18.52 -15.91
C ILE A 189 11.98 19.51 -17.08
N SER A 190 12.69 20.64 -16.88
CA SER A 190 12.92 21.61 -17.96
C SER A 190 13.66 20.98 -19.14
N THR A 191 13.14 21.23 -20.34
CA THR A 191 13.79 20.78 -21.58
C THR A 191 15.17 21.37 -21.77
N GLU A 192 15.44 22.56 -21.19
CA GLU A 192 16.74 23.24 -21.26
C GLU A 192 17.88 22.38 -20.68
N TYR A 193 17.64 21.68 -19.55
CA TYR A 193 18.64 20.76 -18.97
C TYR A 193 18.96 19.59 -19.91
N LEU A 194 17.94 19.07 -20.60
CA LEU A 194 18.09 17.93 -21.50
C LEU A 194 18.79 18.34 -22.80
N GLU A 195 18.47 19.53 -23.32
CA GLU A 195 19.08 20.10 -24.53
C GLU A 195 20.55 20.47 -24.27
N ALA A 196 20.86 21.12 -23.16
CA ALA A 196 22.23 21.43 -22.78
C ALA A 196 23.08 20.16 -22.67
N ALA A 197 22.59 19.13 -22.03
CA ALA A 197 23.28 17.86 -21.89
C ALA A 197 23.53 17.18 -23.27
N ARG A 198 22.60 17.30 -24.24
CA ARG A 198 22.78 16.77 -25.58
C ARG A 198 23.85 17.57 -26.36
N ILE A 199 23.90 18.89 -26.18
CA ILE A 199 24.94 19.74 -26.78
C ILE A 199 26.32 19.36 -26.23
N ASP A 200 26.40 19.02 -24.93
CA ASP A 200 27.62 18.53 -24.27
C ASP A 200 27.98 17.08 -24.66
N GLY A 201 27.23 16.46 -25.58
CA GLY A 201 27.49 15.12 -26.08
C GLY A 201 27.06 13.97 -25.18
N ALA A 202 26.20 14.22 -24.21
CA ALA A 202 25.67 13.15 -23.33
C ALA A 202 24.72 12.23 -24.10
N SER A 203 24.90 10.90 -23.93
CA SER A 203 23.97 9.91 -24.47
C SER A 203 22.64 9.91 -23.68
N GLU A 204 21.55 9.44 -24.28
CA GLU A 204 20.22 9.35 -23.63
C GLU A 204 20.26 8.56 -22.29
N GLY A 205 21.09 7.51 -22.21
CA GLY A 205 21.30 6.77 -20.97
C GLY A 205 22.04 7.59 -19.89
N GLN A 206 22.96 8.46 -20.30
CA GLN A 206 23.65 9.38 -19.38
C GLN A 206 22.69 10.48 -18.90
N ILE A 207 21.86 11.01 -19.80
CA ILE A 207 20.82 11.99 -19.46
C ILE A 207 19.82 11.39 -18.46
N PHE A 208 19.35 10.18 -18.74
CA PHE A 208 18.44 9.50 -17.80
C PHE A 208 19.08 9.32 -16.43
N ARG A 209 20.28 8.71 -16.38
CA ARG A 209 20.90 8.34 -15.11
C ARG A 209 21.40 9.54 -14.29
N LYS A 210 21.94 10.57 -14.96
CA LYS A 210 22.61 11.70 -14.30
C LYS A 210 21.71 12.92 -14.10
N ILE A 211 20.63 13.05 -14.89
CA ILE A 211 19.74 14.23 -14.85
C ILE A 211 18.33 13.81 -14.47
N MET A 212 17.68 12.97 -15.29
CA MET A 212 16.25 12.66 -15.10
C MET A 212 16.00 11.86 -13.82
N PHE A 213 16.77 10.79 -13.55
CA PHE A 213 16.58 9.94 -12.38
C PHE A 213 16.78 10.69 -11.04
N PRO A 214 17.83 11.50 -10.84
CA PRO A 214 17.98 12.32 -9.63
C PRO A 214 16.84 13.33 -9.44
N LEU A 215 16.36 13.95 -10.51
CA LEU A 215 15.26 14.90 -10.49
C LEU A 215 13.89 14.25 -10.24
N LEU A 216 13.77 12.93 -10.32
CA LEU A 216 12.59 12.18 -9.86
C LEU A 216 12.51 12.03 -8.33
N GLY A 217 13.45 12.57 -7.57
CA GLY A 217 13.50 12.51 -6.11
C GLY A 217 12.14 12.78 -5.44
N PRO A 218 11.44 13.88 -5.72
CA PRO A 218 10.12 14.16 -5.14
C PRO A 218 9.08 13.08 -5.44
N SER A 219 9.03 12.59 -6.68
CA SER A 219 8.14 11.49 -7.08
C SER A 219 8.48 10.18 -6.35
N MET A 220 9.79 9.89 -6.18
CA MET A 220 10.27 8.74 -5.42
C MET A 220 9.84 8.80 -3.96
N THR A 221 9.95 9.98 -3.34
CA THR A 221 9.50 10.19 -1.95
C THR A 221 8.02 9.88 -1.78
N ILE A 222 7.17 10.41 -2.67
CA ILE A 222 5.73 10.16 -2.65
C ILE A 222 5.44 8.66 -2.78
N ILE A 223 6.01 8.00 -3.80
CA ILE A 223 5.78 6.56 -4.03
C ILE A 223 6.30 5.71 -2.87
N SER A 224 7.47 6.03 -2.32
CA SER A 224 8.03 5.30 -1.19
C SER A 224 7.12 5.33 0.03
N ILE A 225 6.61 6.51 0.38
CA ILE A 225 5.72 6.69 1.54
C ILE A 225 4.39 5.98 1.30
N LEU A 226 3.77 6.15 0.13
CA LEU A 226 2.49 5.51 -0.18
C LEU A 226 2.62 3.99 -0.22
N THR A 227 3.71 3.46 -0.77
CA THR A 227 3.97 2.01 -0.78
C THR A 227 4.19 1.47 0.63
N PHE A 228 4.91 2.22 1.49
CA PHE A 228 5.11 1.84 2.88
C PHE A 228 3.79 1.77 3.64
N ILE A 229 2.97 2.82 3.58
CA ILE A 229 1.65 2.85 4.21
C ILE A 229 0.80 1.68 3.69
N GLY A 230 0.66 1.54 2.36
CA GLY A 230 -0.16 0.49 1.76
C GLY A 230 0.32 -0.93 2.07
N ALA A 231 1.63 -1.14 2.24
CA ALA A 231 2.16 -2.46 2.60
C ALA A 231 1.87 -2.85 4.06
N PHE A 232 1.85 -1.89 4.99
CA PHE A 232 1.54 -2.16 6.40
C PHE A 232 0.03 -2.18 6.70
N GLU A 233 -0.78 -1.56 5.85
CA GLU A 233 -2.25 -1.61 5.88
C GLU A 233 -2.82 -2.69 4.93
N TRP A 234 -1.97 -3.55 4.35
CA TRP A 234 -2.38 -4.51 3.33
C TRP A 234 -3.34 -5.55 3.86
N PHE A 235 -4.60 -5.35 3.58
CA PHE A 235 -5.72 -6.17 4.03
C PHE A 235 -6.44 -6.85 2.86
N ASP A 236 -6.74 -6.09 1.85
CA ASP A 236 -7.72 -6.43 0.81
C ASP A 236 -7.39 -7.73 0.05
N ILE A 237 -6.21 -7.83 -0.56
CA ILE A 237 -5.80 -9.01 -1.35
C ILE A 237 -5.63 -10.24 -0.45
N PRO A 238 -4.94 -10.17 0.70
CA PRO A 238 -4.88 -11.27 1.65
C PRO A 238 -6.25 -11.75 2.10
N PHE A 239 -7.19 -10.84 2.36
CA PHE A 239 -8.55 -11.20 2.78
C PHE A 239 -9.34 -11.91 1.69
N VAL A 240 -9.30 -11.40 0.46
CA VAL A 240 -10.07 -11.99 -0.67
C VAL A 240 -9.51 -13.34 -1.11
N LEU A 241 -8.18 -13.50 -1.12
CA LEU A 241 -7.52 -14.70 -1.64
C LEU A 241 -7.13 -15.70 -0.55
N GLY A 242 -6.78 -15.24 0.63
CA GLY A 242 -6.32 -16.07 1.76
C GLY A 242 -7.39 -16.25 2.86
N GLY A 243 -8.47 -15.45 2.80
CA GLY A 243 -9.51 -15.45 3.84
C GLY A 243 -9.01 -14.86 5.17
N VAL A 244 -9.88 -14.85 6.17
CA VAL A 244 -9.61 -14.26 7.49
C VAL A 244 -8.42 -14.90 8.20
N SER A 245 -8.16 -16.19 7.94
CA SER A 245 -7.08 -16.97 8.57
C SER A 245 -5.74 -16.86 7.86
N GLY A 246 -5.63 -16.08 6.77
CA GLY A 246 -4.39 -15.96 6.01
C GLY A 246 -3.93 -17.28 5.37
N ASN A 247 -4.84 -18.04 4.76
CA ASN A 247 -4.54 -19.33 4.16
C ASN A 247 -3.53 -19.24 2.98
N PRO A 248 -2.78 -20.32 2.75
CA PRO A 248 -2.71 -21.58 3.49
C PRO A 248 -1.85 -21.45 4.77
N ALA A 249 -2.34 -22.03 5.85
CA ALA A 249 -1.61 -22.16 7.13
C ALA A 249 -1.00 -20.84 7.68
N GLY A 250 -1.68 -19.71 7.52
CA GLY A 250 -1.19 -18.39 7.95
C GLY A 250 -0.10 -17.78 7.06
N ALA A 251 0.25 -18.42 5.92
CA ALA A 251 1.34 -17.96 5.05
C ALA A 251 1.06 -16.62 4.34
N THR A 252 -0.18 -16.16 4.35
CA THR A 252 -0.59 -14.86 3.79
C THR A 252 -1.12 -13.91 4.86
N ASP A 253 -0.89 -14.23 6.15
CA ASP A 253 -1.33 -13.38 7.25
C ASP A 253 -0.57 -12.04 7.24
N THR A 254 -1.30 -10.97 7.56
CA THR A 254 -0.78 -9.60 7.65
C THR A 254 -1.25 -8.94 8.93
N LEU A 255 -0.61 -7.86 9.34
CA LEU A 255 -1.01 -7.13 10.54
C LEU A 255 -2.48 -6.67 10.48
N ALA A 256 -2.91 -6.17 9.32
CA ALA A 256 -4.30 -5.73 9.12
C ALA A 256 -5.28 -6.90 9.13
N LEU A 257 -4.91 -8.07 8.60
CA LEU A 257 -5.73 -9.28 8.65
C LEU A 257 -5.81 -9.84 10.07
N MET A 258 -4.69 -9.87 10.81
CA MET A 258 -4.65 -10.24 12.22
C MET A 258 -5.51 -9.29 13.08
N PHE A 259 -5.42 -7.97 12.83
CA PHE A 259 -6.27 -6.98 13.49
C PHE A 259 -7.76 -7.29 13.26
N TYR A 260 -8.15 -7.52 12.02
CA TYR A 260 -9.52 -7.85 11.66
C TYR A 260 -10.02 -9.12 12.40
N ARG A 261 -9.19 -10.17 12.40
CA ARG A 261 -9.49 -11.45 13.06
C ARG A 261 -9.65 -11.29 14.58
N LEU A 262 -8.78 -10.51 15.23
CA LEU A 262 -8.87 -10.25 16.65
C LEU A 262 -10.09 -9.39 17.02
N ALA A 263 -10.42 -8.40 16.20
CA ALA A 263 -11.52 -7.49 16.46
C ALA A 263 -12.89 -8.13 16.25
N PHE A 264 -13.05 -8.92 15.20
CA PHE A 264 -14.34 -9.46 14.77
C PHE A 264 -14.48 -10.98 14.99
N GLY A 265 -13.41 -11.65 15.35
CA GLY A 265 -13.38 -13.11 15.49
C GLY A 265 -13.33 -13.84 14.14
N THR A 266 -13.31 -15.17 14.23
CA THR A 266 -13.49 -16.08 13.09
C THR A 266 -14.60 -17.04 13.41
N ALA A 267 -15.16 -17.72 12.40
CA ALA A 267 -16.18 -18.74 12.59
C ALA A 267 -15.72 -19.85 13.55
N ASP A 268 -14.43 -20.13 13.59
CA ASP A 268 -13.83 -21.21 14.37
C ASP A 268 -13.39 -20.79 15.79
N SER A 269 -13.08 -19.50 16.03
CA SER A 269 -12.51 -19.03 17.30
C SER A 269 -13.55 -18.61 18.34
N GLY A 270 -14.80 -18.36 17.93
CA GLY A 270 -15.93 -18.06 18.82
C GLY A 270 -15.81 -16.84 19.75
N ALA A 271 -14.63 -16.29 19.92
CA ALA A 271 -14.35 -15.17 20.81
C ALA A 271 -13.53 -14.10 20.10
N ASN A 272 -14.04 -12.89 20.09
CA ASN A 272 -13.32 -11.71 19.67
C ASN A 272 -12.49 -11.16 20.83
N GLU A 273 -11.29 -10.76 20.49
CA GLU A 273 -10.31 -10.16 21.39
C GLU A 273 -10.14 -8.66 21.09
N ILE A 274 -11.26 -7.91 21.22
CA ILE A 274 -11.32 -6.48 20.83
C ILE A 274 -10.20 -5.66 21.48
N GLY A 275 -9.89 -5.90 22.76
CA GLY A 275 -8.82 -5.18 23.47
C GLY A 275 -7.45 -5.42 22.86
N VAL A 276 -7.10 -6.69 22.59
CA VAL A 276 -5.82 -7.08 21.95
C VAL A 276 -5.79 -6.61 20.51
N GLY A 277 -6.90 -6.74 19.76
CA GLY A 277 -7.01 -6.21 18.39
C GLY A 277 -6.80 -4.70 18.35
N SER A 278 -7.41 -3.95 19.29
CA SER A 278 -7.21 -2.51 19.38
C SER A 278 -5.77 -2.13 19.77
N ALA A 279 -5.12 -2.91 20.66
CA ALA A 279 -3.69 -2.73 20.97
C ALA A 279 -2.81 -2.94 19.73
N LEU A 280 -3.12 -3.96 18.91
CA LEU A 280 -2.46 -4.15 17.61
C LEU A 280 -2.71 -2.96 16.68
N GLY A 281 -3.94 -2.42 16.62
CA GLY A 281 -4.27 -1.22 15.85
C GLY A 281 -3.43 0.00 16.25
N VAL A 282 -3.23 0.22 17.56
CA VAL A 282 -2.32 1.28 18.07
C VAL A 282 -0.89 1.07 17.57
N ILE A 283 -0.42 -0.17 17.58
CA ILE A 283 0.95 -0.50 17.12
C ILE A 283 1.08 -0.31 15.61
N ILE A 284 0.11 -0.75 14.82
CA ILE A 284 0.10 -0.51 13.36
C ILE A 284 0.12 1.00 13.09
N PHE A 285 -0.72 1.77 13.77
CA PHE A 285 -0.75 3.23 13.64
C PHE A 285 0.60 3.87 13.97
N ALA A 286 1.26 3.41 15.05
CA ALA A 286 2.58 3.89 15.43
C ALA A 286 3.66 3.50 14.39
N ILE A 287 3.66 2.27 13.90
CA ILE A 287 4.60 1.82 12.85
C ILE A 287 4.44 2.66 11.59
N VAL A 288 3.20 2.80 11.11
CA VAL A 288 2.90 3.55 9.88
C VAL A 288 3.22 5.04 10.05
N GLY A 289 2.77 5.66 11.15
CA GLY A 289 2.99 7.08 11.40
C GLY A 289 4.46 7.44 11.58
N ILE A 290 5.18 6.69 12.42
CA ILE A 290 6.62 6.92 12.67
C ILE A 290 7.43 6.60 11.42
N GLY A 291 7.15 5.47 10.76
CA GLY A 291 7.86 5.05 9.55
C GLY A 291 7.66 6.05 8.40
N ALA A 292 6.44 6.51 8.17
CA ALA A 292 6.15 7.54 7.17
C ALA A 292 6.83 8.89 7.50
N ALA A 293 6.82 9.31 8.77
CA ALA A 293 7.49 10.54 9.21
C ALA A 293 9.01 10.46 9.02
N ILE A 294 9.63 9.36 9.45
CA ILE A 294 11.08 9.14 9.29
C ILE A 294 11.43 9.07 7.78
N GLY A 295 10.69 8.26 7.00
CA GLY A 295 10.88 8.12 5.57
C GLY A 295 10.77 9.47 4.84
N SER A 296 9.73 10.25 5.14
CA SER A 296 9.55 11.60 4.59
C SER A 296 10.74 12.51 4.90
N ASN A 297 11.19 12.54 6.16
CA ASN A 297 12.31 13.40 6.55
C ASN A 297 13.64 13.01 5.89
N ILE A 298 13.92 11.71 5.76
CA ILE A 298 15.16 11.22 5.16
C ILE A 298 15.17 11.48 3.65
N LEU A 299 14.06 11.18 2.97
CA LEU A 299 13.97 11.29 1.52
C LEU A 299 13.95 12.76 1.07
N ARG A 300 13.17 13.62 1.72
CA ARG A 300 13.14 15.06 1.40
C ARG A 300 14.49 15.76 1.49
N ARG A 301 15.36 15.33 2.42
CA ARG A 301 16.72 15.90 2.51
C ARG A 301 17.62 15.55 1.33
N ARG A 302 17.24 14.58 0.52
CA ARG A 302 17.97 14.12 -0.67
C ARG A 302 17.34 14.61 -1.99
N GLU A 303 16.23 15.33 -1.90
CA GLU A 303 15.57 15.92 -3.07
C GLU A 303 16.45 17.07 -3.60
N VAL A 304 16.69 17.04 -4.91
CA VAL A 304 17.30 18.15 -5.62
C VAL A 304 16.19 19.11 -6.00
N GLU A 305 16.27 20.36 -5.58
CA GLU A 305 15.32 21.40 -5.98
C GLU A 305 15.39 21.59 -7.50
N GLN A 306 14.21 21.60 -8.15
CA GLN A 306 14.05 21.80 -9.59
C GLN A 306 14.02 23.28 -9.92
#